data_711fa17587c7b7367e59c59e6c5faecd
#
_entry.id   711fa17587c7b7367e59c59e6c5faecd
#
_cell.length_a   1.000
_cell.length_b   1.000
_cell.length_c   1.000
_cell.angle_alpha   90.00
_cell.angle_beta   90.00
_cell.angle_gamma   90.00
#
_symmetry.space_group_name_H-M   'P 1'
#
loop_
_entity.id
_entity.type
_entity.pdbx_description
1 polymer ?
#
loop_
_entity_poly.entity_id
_entity_poly.type
_entity_poly.pdbx_seq_one_letter_code
_entity_poly.pdbx_strand_id
1 'polypeptide(L)'
;MNKSERLNDMMIYLINKNHFNLADLMEKYNISRSTAIRDIQSLEQIGMPIFSEHGRYGRYGILKNRLLSPIIFTTDEMYAMYFSML
;
A
#
# COMPACT_ATOMS: atom_id res chain seq x y z
N MET A 1 -10.17 14.74 -5.56
CA MET A 1 -9.40 14.08 -4.50
C MET A 1 -7.97 14.58 -4.57
N ASN A 2 -7.41 15.01 -3.47
CA ASN A 2 -6.03 15.46 -3.47
C ASN A 2 -5.13 14.24 -3.27
N LYS A 3 -3.83 14.44 -3.28
CA LYS A 3 -2.89 13.33 -3.20
C LYS A 3 -3.02 12.55 -1.91
N SER A 4 -3.16 13.22 -0.79
CA SER A 4 -3.27 12.56 0.50
C SER A 4 -4.50 11.68 0.55
N GLU A 5 -5.62 12.19 0.09
CA GLU A 5 -6.86 11.44 0.09
C GLU A 5 -6.74 10.27 -0.86
N ARG A 6 -6.10 10.48 -2.00
CA ARG A 6 -5.96 9.41 -2.98
C ARG A 6 -5.08 8.30 -2.44
N LEU A 7 -3.98 8.64 -1.79
CA LEU A 7 -3.08 7.63 -1.24
C LEU A 7 -3.78 6.84 -0.14
N ASN A 8 -4.56 7.51 0.68
CA ASN A 8 -5.24 6.84 1.77
C ASN A 8 -6.27 5.87 1.19
N ASP A 9 -7.02 6.30 0.20
CA ASP A 9 -8.03 5.46 -0.42
C ASP A 9 -7.35 4.29 -1.15
N MET A 10 -6.22 4.56 -1.79
CA MET A 10 -5.50 3.55 -2.53
C MET A 10 -4.95 2.49 -1.57
N MET A 11 -4.47 2.89 -0.41
CA MET A 11 -3.97 1.95 0.56
C MET A 11 -5.07 0.99 1.00
N ILE A 12 -6.26 1.53 1.30
CA ILE A 12 -7.37 0.72 1.73
C ILE A 12 -7.82 -0.21 0.62
N TYR A 13 -7.83 0.30 -0.59
CA TYR A 13 -8.24 -0.49 -1.74
C TYR A 13 -7.27 -1.65 -1.97
N LEU A 14 -5.98 -1.39 -1.90
CA LEU A 14 -5.00 -2.39 -2.21
C LEU A 14 -4.78 -3.40 -1.11
N ILE A 15 -5.02 -3.02 0.12
CA ILE A 15 -4.77 -3.93 1.22
C ILE A 15 -5.67 -5.16 1.14
N ASN A 16 -6.75 -5.08 0.41
CA ASN A 16 -7.64 -6.21 0.26
C ASN A 16 -7.36 -7.01 -1.01
N LYS A 17 -6.29 -6.69 -1.71
CA LYS A 17 -5.96 -7.39 -2.93
C LYS A 17 -4.65 -8.11 -2.78
N ASN A 18 -4.46 -9.17 -3.53
CA ASN A 18 -3.19 -9.86 -3.53
C ASN A 18 -2.33 -9.32 -4.66
N HIS A 19 -2.96 -8.95 -5.77
CA HIS A 19 -2.25 -8.46 -6.94
C HIS A 19 -3.01 -7.30 -7.54
N PHE A 20 -2.32 -6.43 -8.22
CA PHE A 20 -2.95 -5.34 -8.94
C PHE A 20 -2.02 -4.87 -10.05
N ASN A 21 -2.51 -4.11 -10.99
CA ASN A 21 -1.62 -3.56 -12.01
C ASN A 21 -1.84 -2.06 -12.13
N LEU A 22 -0.95 -1.39 -12.85
CA LEU A 22 -1.03 0.05 -12.98
C LEU A 22 -2.32 0.49 -13.65
N ALA A 23 -2.79 -0.28 -14.62
CA ALA A 23 -4.00 0.09 -15.33
C ALA A 23 -5.19 0.19 -14.37
N ASP A 24 -5.23 -0.67 -13.36
CA ASP A 24 -6.30 -0.64 -12.38
C ASP A 24 -6.31 0.70 -11.65
N LEU A 25 -5.14 1.17 -11.25
CA LEU A 25 -5.05 2.42 -10.52
C LEU A 25 -5.31 3.61 -11.42
N MET A 26 -4.80 3.56 -12.63
CA MET A 26 -4.99 4.65 -13.57
C MET A 26 -6.49 4.83 -13.86
N GLU A 27 -7.18 3.75 -14.00
CA GLU A 27 -8.58 3.82 -14.29
C GLU A 27 -9.41 4.21 -13.08
N LYS A 28 -9.13 3.61 -11.96
CA LYS A 28 -9.91 3.88 -10.76
C LYS A 28 -9.78 5.32 -10.31
N TYR A 29 -8.59 5.87 -10.39
CA TYR A 29 -8.35 7.22 -9.90
C TYR A 29 -8.20 8.27 -11.00
N ASN A 30 -8.34 7.84 -12.23
CA ASN A 30 -8.22 8.74 -13.39
C ASN A 30 -6.90 9.50 -13.33
N ILE A 31 -5.81 8.78 -13.20
CA ILE A 31 -4.48 9.37 -13.12
C ILE A 31 -3.59 8.79 -14.20
N SER A 32 -2.50 9.47 -14.49
CA SER A 32 -1.59 9.02 -15.52
C SER A 32 -0.71 7.90 -14.99
N ARG A 33 -0.01 7.23 -15.89
CA ARG A 33 0.88 6.14 -15.52
C ARG A 33 1.97 6.65 -14.61
N SER A 34 2.57 7.78 -14.90
CA SER A 34 3.63 8.30 -14.05
C SER A 34 3.13 8.68 -12.67
N THR A 35 1.91 9.19 -12.56
CA THR A 35 1.35 9.51 -11.27
C THR A 35 1.08 8.20 -10.50
N ALA A 36 0.59 7.18 -11.17
CA ALA A 36 0.33 5.91 -10.52
C ALA A 36 1.63 5.31 -9.98
N ILE A 37 2.71 5.38 -10.74
CA ILE A 37 4.00 4.87 -10.29
C ILE A 37 4.49 5.64 -9.08
N ARG A 38 4.36 6.97 -9.10
CA ARG A 38 4.79 7.77 -7.98
C ARG A 38 3.95 7.48 -6.74
N ASP A 39 2.67 7.22 -6.92
CA ASP A 39 1.80 6.91 -5.80
C ASP A 39 2.19 5.56 -5.18
N ILE A 40 2.56 4.58 -6.01
CA ILE A 40 3.00 3.29 -5.50
C ILE A 40 4.28 3.49 -4.71
N GLN A 41 5.20 4.31 -5.20
CA GLN A 41 6.43 4.58 -4.49
C GLN A 41 6.15 5.26 -3.15
N SER A 42 5.18 6.14 -3.11
CA SER A 42 4.82 6.82 -1.88
C SER A 42 4.24 5.82 -0.88
N LEU A 43 3.44 4.88 -1.34
CA LEU A 43 2.87 3.87 -0.45
C LEU A 43 3.97 2.96 0.09
N GLU A 44 4.96 2.65 -0.72
CA GLU A 44 6.07 1.84 -0.25
C GLU A 44 6.86 2.58 0.83
N GLN A 45 7.01 3.87 0.69
CA GLN A 45 7.71 4.66 1.67
C GLN A 45 6.98 4.72 2.99
N ILE A 46 5.66 4.61 2.95
CA ILE A 46 4.88 4.61 4.16
C ILE A 46 4.99 3.25 4.84
N GLY A 47 5.46 2.27 4.15
CA GLY A 47 5.63 0.96 4.75
C GLY A 47 4.76 -0.14 4.16
N MET A 48 4.02 0.16 3.11
CA MET A 48 3.18 -0.86 2.51
C MET A 48 4.06 -1.83 1.73
N PRO A 49 4.01 -3.11 2.01
CA PRO A 49 4.89 -4.09 1.39
C PRO A 49 4.46 -4.47 -0.02
N ILE A 50 4.79 -3.63 -0.98
CA ILE A 50 4.45 -3.84 -2.38
C ILE A 50 5.68 -4.36 -3.11
N PHE A 51 5.50 -5.30 -4.01
CA PHE A 51 6.61 -5.78 -4.82
C PHE A 51 6.20 -5.86 -6.28
N SER A 52 7.15 -5.74 -7.20
CA SER A 52 6.87 -5.85 -8.63
C SER A 52 6.88 -7.32 -8.98
N GLU A 53 5.93 -7.77 -9.78
CA GLU A 53 5.91 -9.16 -10.19
C GLU A 53 6.88 -9.33 -11.34
N HIS A 54 7.81 -10.23 -11.17
CA HIS A 54 8.86 -10.43 -12.11
C HIS A 54 8.30 -10.83 -13.46
N GLY A 55 8.74 -10.23 -14.50
CA GLY A 55 8.32 -10.57 -15.84
C GLY A 55 6.96 -10.03 -16.24
N ARG A 56 6.29 -9.33 -15.36
CA ARG A 56 5.01 -8.80 -15.69
C ARG A 56 5.03 -7.29 -15.59
N TYR A 57 5.07 -6.65 -16.72
CA TYR A 57 5.16 -5.20 -16.75
C TYR A 57 3.95 -4.56 -16.11
N GLY A 58 4.16 -3.71 -15.17
CA GLY A 58 3.07 -2.97 -14.52
C GLY A 58 2.27 -3.79 -13.52
N ARG A 59 2.71 -4.98 -13.20
CA ARG A 59 1.99 -5.81 -12.26
C ARG A 59 2.69 -5.85 -10.92
N TYR A 60 1.91 -5.77 -9.85
CA TYR A 60 2.44 -5.72 -8.51
C TYR A 60 1.70 -6.66 -7.58
N GLY A 61 2.31 -7.00 -6.47
CA GLY A 61 1.67 -7.82 -5.45
C GLY A 61 1.85 -7.21 -4.09
N ILE A 62 1.14 -7.71 -3.11
CA ILE A 62 1.23 -7.25 -1.74
C ILE A 62 1.61 -8.41 -0.85
N LEU A 63 2.63 -8.21 -0.02
CA LEU A 63 3.08 -9.24 0.89
C LEU A 63 2.22 -9.21 2.15
N LYS A 64 1.19 -9.99 2.18
CA LYS A 64 0.23 -9.96 3.26
C LYS A 64 0.80 -10.31 4.63
N ASN A 65 1.76 -11.17 4.66
CA ASN A 65 2.33 -11.55 5.93
C ASN A 65 2.97 -10.37 6.61
N ARG A 66 3.57 -9.49 5.81
CA ARG A 66 4.24 -8.39 6.40
C ARG A 66 3.28 -7.41 6.94
N LEU A 67 2.11 -7.31 6.33
CA LEU A 67 1.16 -6.38 6.80
C LEU A 67 0.61 -6.80 8.14
N LEU A 68 0.46 -8.07 8.35
CA LEU A 68 -0.10 -8.50 9.56
C LEU A 68 0.78 -8.40 10.73
N SER A 69 1.96 -8.65 10.54
CA SER A 69 2.89 -8.66 11.59
C SER A 69 2.92 -7.48 12.49
N PRO A 70 3.35 -6.42 12.13
CA PRO A 70 3.49 -5.33 13.00
C PRO A 70 2.23 -4.70 13.42
N ILE A 71 1.31 -4.73 12.67
CA ILE A 71 0.21 -4.07 13.00
C ILE A 71 -0.52 -4.61 14.02
N ILE A 72 -0.49 -5.68 14.11
CA ILE A 72 -1.13 -6.22 15.02
C ILE A 72 -0.78 -6.25 16.26
N PHE A 73 -0.08 -6.07 16.60
CA PHE A 73 0.32 -6.14 17.76
C PHE A 73 -0.37 -5.60 18.30
N THR A 74 -0.90 -5.45 18.30
CA THR A 74 -1.26 -5.01 18.63
C THR A 74 -1.75 -4.34 19.03
N THR A 75 -2.57 -4.29 19.28
CA THR A 75 -3.09 -3.35 19.76
C THR A 75 -2.60 -3.14 20.99
N ASP A 76 -2.52 -3.93 21.80
CA ASP A 76 -1.99 -3.71 22.99
C ASP A 76 -0.68 -3.66 22.84
N GLU A 77 -0.12 -4.31 22.05
CA GLU A 77 1.15 -4.21 21.93
C GLU A 77 1.41 -3.03 21.29
N MET A 78 0.62 -2.59 20.49
CA MET A 78 0.87 -1.44 19.89
C MET A 78 0.82 -0.45 20.84
N TYR A 79 0.03 -0.54 21.71
CA TYR A 79 0.00 0.36 22.72
C TYR A 79 1.14 0.24 23.46
N ALA A 80 1.53 -0.84 23.71
CA ALA A 80 2.66 -1.02 24.46
C ALA A 80 3.73 -0.48 23.72
N MET A 81 3.77 -0.60 22.49
CA MET A 81 4.80 -0.16 21.82
C MET A 81 4.77 1.22 21.63
N TYR A 82 3.71 1.74 21.44
CA TYR A 82 3.69 3.07 21.28
C TYR A 82 3.69 3.69 22.47
N PHE A 83 3.26 3.08 23.32
CA PHE A 83 3.21 3.60 24.55
C PHE A 83 4.20 3.12 25.29
N SER A 84 4.65 2.32 24.91
CA SER A 84 5.64 1.86 25.59
C SER A 84 6.53 2.20 24.77
N MET A 85 6.13 2.34 24.04
CA MET A 85 6.49 2.44 23.53
C MET A 85 6.27 2.76 23.59
N LEU A 86 5.65 2.83 23.96
CA LEU A 86 5.07 2.68 24.32
C LEU A 86 5.11 2.33 24.83
#